data_163bc1db5c7cca7ca41aa58efcd0eea4
#
_entry.id   163bc1db5c7cca7ca41aa58efcd0eea4
#
_cell.length_a   1.000
_cell.length_b   1.000
_cell.length_c   1.000
_cell.angle_alpha   90.00
_cell.angle_beta   90.00
_cell.angle_gamma   90.00
#
_symmetry.space_group_name_H-M   'P 1'
#
loop_
_entity.id
_entity.type
_entity.pdbx_description
1 polymer ?
#
loop_
_entity_poly.entity_id
_entity_poly.type
_entity_poly.pdbx_seq_one_letter_code
_entity_poly.pdbx_strand_id
1 'polypeptide(L)'
;LNDSLETALREGVENILIFNTEKYSNIQVLIPRVQKAQGDHQVTLYSQYSWSKENIPLPQIYTSVFKQKITQDTQYEERFLHYFGHEHATDTPRFDLLGYDLMRELVACLQDTVYHGLQSDVHFERISDAGGLVNTNIEIQRINP
;
A
#
# COMPACT_ATOMS: atom_id res chain seq x y z
N LEU A 1 -21.90 -20.26 -6.31
CA LEU A 1 -21.08 -19.05 -6.09
C LEU A 1 -20.90 -18.26 -7.39
N ASN A 2 -20.76 -18.92 -8.55
CA ASN A 2 -20.58 -18.25 -9.83
C ASN A 2 -21.85 -17.46 -10.22
N ASP A 3 -23.01 -18.09 -10.16
CA ASP A 3 -24.29 -17.46 -10.56
C ASP A 3 -24.63 -16.25 -9.70
N SER A 4 -24.23 -16.23 -8.42
CA SER A 4 -24.45 -15.10 -7.54
C SER A 4 -23.48 -13.94 -7.79
N LEU A 5 -22.27 -14.20 -8.28
CA LEU A 5 -21.31 -13.15 -8.61
C LEU A 5 -21.70 -12.47 -9.94
N GLU A 6 -22.04 -13.25 -10.99
CA GLU A 6 -22.48 -12.73 -12.28
C GLU A 6 -23.69 -11.79 -12.12
N THR A 7 -24.67 -12.19 -11.29
CA THR A 7 -25.84 -11.35 -11.02
C THR A 7 -25.59 -10.12 -10.18
N ALA A 8 -24.47 -10.08 -9.43
CA ALA A 8 -24.10 -8.93 -8.61
C ALA A 8 -23.29 -7.87 -9.37
N LEU A 9 -22.63 -8.26 -10.47
CA LEU A 9 -21.85 -7.33 -11.30
C LEU A 9 -22.77 -6.39 -12.07
N ARG A 10 -22.37 -5.12 -12.17
CA ARG A 10 -23.12 -4.07 -12.86
C ARG A 10 -22.45 -3.71 -14.18
N GLU A 11 -23.25 -3.54 -15.22
CA GLU A 11 -22.78 -3.08 -16.51
C GLU A 11 -22.45 -1.58 -16.51
N GLY A 12 -21.44 -1.21 -17.32
CA GLY A 12 -21.07 0.19 -17.54
C GLY A 12 -20.39 0.91 -16.38
N VAL A 13 -20.07 0.18 -15.29
CA VAL A 13 -19.37 0.72 -14.13
C VAL A 13 -18.22 -0.20 -13.72
N GLU A 14 -17.21 0.37 -13.03
CA GLU A 14 -16.17 -0.43 -12.40
C GLU A 14 -16.72 -1.13 -11.15
N ASN A 15 -16.62 -2.45 -11.12
CA ASN A 15 -17.00 -3.27 -9.98
C ASN A 15 -15.78 -3.54 -9.11
N ILE A 16 -15.82 -3.12 -7.86
CA ILE A 16 -14.73 -3.35 -6.91
C ILE A 16 -15.06 -4.58 -6.08
N LEU A 17 -14.21 -5.60 -6.16
CA LEU A 17 -14.32 -6.81 -5.37
C LEU A 17 -13.41 -6.76 -4.15
N ILE A 18 -14.00 -6.98 -2.98
CA ILE A 18 -13.28 -7.06 -1.71
C ILE A 18 -13.39 -8.49 -1.18
N PHE A 19 -12.25 -9.18 -1.05
CA PHE A 19 -12.20 -10.49 -0.44
C PHE A 19 -11.95 -10.38 1.06
N ASN A 20 -12.83 -10.95 1.86
CA ASN A 20 -12.66 -11.03 3.32
C ASN A 20 -11.71 -12.16 3.71
N THR A 21 -10.45 -12.06 3.26
CA THR A 21 -9.39 -13.02 3.61
C THR A 21 -8.03 -12.35 3.49
N GLU A 22 -7.11 -12.67 4.38
CA GLU A 22 -5.71 -12.24 4.33
C GLU A 22 -4.80 -13.23 3.60
N LYS A 23 -5.29 -14.48 3.42
CA LYS A 23 -4.48 -15.55 2.85
C LYS A 23 -4.50 -15.49 1.32
N TYR A 24 -3.34 -15.22 0.73
CA TYR A 24 -3.19 -15.23 -0.72
C TYR A 24 -3.58 -16.57 -1.37
N SER A 25 -3.34 -17.71 -0.71
CA SER A 25 -3.77 -19.02 -1.21
C SER A 25 -5.29 -19.12 -1.46
N ASN A 26 -6.10 -18.42 -0.64
CA ASN A 26 -7.54 -18.36 -0.88
C ASN A 26 -7.87 -17.53 -2.11
N ILE A 27 -7.12 -16.44 -2.33
CA ILE A 27 -7.27 -15.57 -3.50
C ILE A 27 -6.95 -16.32 -4.77
N GLN A 28 -5.89 -17.13 -4.79
CA GLN A 28 -5.51 -17.94 -5.95
C GLN A 28 -6.63 -18.89 -6.41
N VAL A 29 -7.44 -19.38 -5.48
CA VAL A 29 -8.60 -20.24 -5.80
C VAL A 29 -9.80 -19.43 -6.32
N LEU A 30 -9.94 -18.17 -5.85
CA LEU A 30 -11.08 -17.32 -6.20
C LEU A 30 -10.87 -16.59 -7.55
N ILE A 31 -9.64 -16.20 -7.87
CA ILE A 31 -9.34 -15.44 -9.10
C ILE A 31 -9.89 -16.10 -10.37
N PRO A 32 -9.66 -17.41 -10.65
CA PRO A 32 -10.22 -18.04 -11.85
C PRO A 32 -11.74 -18.01 -11.92
N ARG A 33 -12.40 -18.04 -10.76
CA ARG A 33 -13.87 -17.96 -10.68
C ARG A 33 -14.37 -16.55 -10.97
N VAL A 34 -13.65 -15.53 -10.49
CA VAL A 34 -13.93 -14.13 -10.80
C VAL A 34 -13.75 -13.88 -12.29
N GLN A 35 -12.65 -14.31 -12.88
CA GLN A 35 -12.38 -14.17 -14.30
C GLN A 35 -13.48 -14.83 -15.17
N LYS A 36 -13.96 -16.00 -14.75
CA LYS A 36 -15.06 -16.68 -15.44
C LYS A 36 -16.38 -15.91 -15.33
N ALA A 37 -16.68 -15.36 -14.13
CA ALA A 37 -17.91 -14.61 -13.88
C ALA A 37 -17.88 -13.18 -14.42
N GLN A 38 -16.68 -12.64 -14.66
CA GLN A 38 -16.48 -11.25 -15.09
C GLN A 38 -17.12 -10.97 -16.44
N GLY A 39 -16.99 -11.89 -17.43
CA GLY A 39 -17.46 -11.64 -18.80
C GLY A 39 -16.92 -10.30 -19.33
N ASP A 40 -17.81 -9.43 -19.78
CA ASP A 40 -17.48 -8.09 -20.29
C ASP A 40 -17.50 -6.99 -19.20
N HIS A 41 -17.74 -7.34 -17.94
CA HIS A 41 -17.77 -6.38 -16.85
C HIS A 41 -16.37 -5.91 -16.45
N GLN A 42 -16.27 -4.63 -16.10
CA GLN A 42 -15.03 -4.09 -15.52
C GLN A 42 -14.95 -4.50 -14.04
N VAL A 43 -13.97 -5.29 -13.70
CA VAL A 43 -13.75 -5.79 -12.34
C VAL A 43 -12.35 -5.42 -11.87
N THR A 44 -12.28 -4.78 -10.71
CA THR A 44 -11.05 -4.43 -10.02
C THR A 44 -11.03 -5.07 -8.63
N LEU A 45 -9.93 -5.71 -8.28
CA LEU A 45 -9.74 -6.30 -6.96
C LEU A 45 -9.25 -5.24 -5.97
N TYR A 46 -9.97 -5.03 -4.87
CA TYR A 46 -9.39 -4.33 -3.72
C TYR A 46 -8.49 -5.29 -2.97
N SER A 47 -7.17 -5.10 -3.13
CA SER A 47 -6.15 -6.00 -2.63
C SER A 47 -5.47 -5.44 -1.37
N GLN A 48 -4.63 -6.26 -0.76
CA GLN A 48 -3.77 -5.85 0.34
C GLN A 48 -2.37 -5.53 -0.19
N TYR A 49 -1.65 -4.65 0.49
CA TYR A 49 -0.26 -4.32 0.14
C TYR A 49 0.63 -5.58 0.05
N SER A 50 0.41 -6.56 0.92
CA SER A 50 1.14 -7.83 0.91
C SER A 50 0.98 -8.63 -0.40
N TRP A 51 -0.09 -8.38 -1.17
CA TRP A 51 -0.34 -9.06 -2.46
C TRP A 51 0.17 -8.26 -3.65
N SER A 52 0.68 -7.05 -3.46
CA SER A 52 1.14 -6.18 -4.53
C SER A 52 2.28 -6.75 -5.37
N LYS A 53 3.02 -7.71 -4.80
CA LYS A 53 4.11 -8.42 -5.49
C LYS A 53 3.65 -9.69 -6.21
N GLU A 54 2.40 -10.08 -6.02
CA GLU A 54 1.85 -11.30 -6.60
C GLU A 54 1.34 -11.04 -8.02
N ASN A 55 1.53 -12.01 -8.90
CA ASN A 55 1.04 -11.92 -10.27
C ASN A 55 -0.46 -12.25 -10.30
N ILE A 56 -1.29 -11.26 -10.03
CA ILE A 56 -2.75 -11.37 -10.08
C ILE A 56 -3.23 -10.83 -11.43
N PRO A 57 -3.88 -11.65 -12.27
CA PRO A 57 -4.31 -11.26 -13.61
C PRO A 57 -5.65 -10.48 -13.59
N LEU A 58 -5.77 -9.53 -12.69
CA LEU A 58 -6.89 -8.60 -12.54
C LEU A 58 -6.33 -7.22 -12.16
N PRO A 59 -6.94 -6.14 -12.60
CA PRO A 59 -6.64 -4.81 -12.08
C PRO A 59 -6.81 -4.80 -10.56
N GLN A 60 -5.86 -4.18 -9.87
CA GLN A 60 -5.87 -4.12 -8.42
C GLN A 60 -5.79 -2.67 -7.95
N ILE A 61 -6.49 -2.36 -6.88
CA ILE A 61 -6.29 -1.17 -6.06
C ILE A 61 -5.99 -1.59 -4.63
N TYR A 62 -5.11 -0.88 -3.96
CA TYR A 62 -4.83 -1.08 -2.54
C TYR A 62 -4.44 0.23 -1.87
N THR A 63 -4.62 0.28 -0.57
CA THR A 63 -4.16 1.40 0.25
C THR A 63 -2.82 1.09 0.88
N SER A 64 -1.94 2.07 0.92
CA SER A 64 -0.60 1.93 1.49
C SER A 64 -0.17 3.23 2.16
N VAL A 65 0.65 3.11 3.20
CA VAL A 65 1.42 4.23 3.75
C VAL A 65 2.76 4.42 3.02
N PHE A 66 3.08 3.49 2.12
CA PHE A 66 4.33 3.51 1.36
C PHE A 66 4.12 4.10 -0.03
N LYS A 67 5.06 4.92 -0.46
CA LYS A 67 5.10 5.41 -1.84
C LYS A 67 5.33 4.26 -2.82
N GLN A 68 4.82 4.42 -4.01
CA GLN A 68 5.07 3.47 -5.11
C GLN A 68 6.56 3.39 -5.47
N LYS A 69 7.28 4.49 -5.32
CA LYS A 69 8.74 4.57 -5.54
C LYS A 69 9.43 5.20 -4.35
N ILE A 70 10.46 4.54 -3.88
CA ILE A 70 11.36 5.07 -2.85
C ILE A 70 12.19 6.20 -3.47
N THR A 71 12.24 7.34 -2.78
CA THR A 71 13.15 8.43 -3.14
C THR A 71 14.56 8.04 -2.72
N GLN A 72 15.50 8.08 -3.65
CA GLN A 72 16.91 7.80 -3.34
C GLN A 72 17.53 9.01 -2.63
N ASP A 73 18.23 8.74 -1.54
CA ASP A 73 19.00 9.72 -0.78
C ASP A 73 20.40 9.17 -0.47
N THR A 74 21.38 9.65 -1.21
CA THR A 74 22.78 9.23 -1.07
C THR A 74 23.31 9.52 0.35
N GLN A 75 22.92 10.62 0.97
CA GLN A 75 23.36 10.93 2.34
C GLN A 75 22.81 9.94 3.35
N TYR A 76 21.57 9.50 3.17
CA TYR A 76 21.00 8.46 4.02
C TYR A 76 21.78 7.16 3.87
N GLU A 77 22.04 6.71 2.65
CA GLU A 77 22.75 5.46 2.38
C GLU A 77 24.18 5.47 2.94
N GLU A 78 24.93 6.56 2.75
CA GLU A 78 26.26 6.73 3.29
C GLU A 78 26.28 6.71 4.82
N ARG A 79 25.31 7.38 5.47
CA ARG A 79 25.17 7.37 6.93
C ARG A 79 24.80 5.98 7.45
N PHE A 80 23.88 5.30 6.79
CA PHE A 80 23.47 3.95 7.15
C PHE A 80 24.68 3.01 7.14
N LEU A 81 25.44 3.01 6.04
CA LEU A 81 26.66 2.21 5.91
C LEU A 81 27.68 2.58 6.98
N HIS A 82 27.89 3.87 7.25
CA HIS A 82 28.84 4.35 8.25
C HIS A 82 28.48 3.86 9.68
N TYR A 83 27.21 3.94 10.07
CA TYR A 83 26.78 3.59 11.42
C TYR A 83 26.61 2.09 11.65
N PHE A 84 26.13 1.37 10.63
CA PHE A 84 25.83 -0.06 10.76
C PHE A 84 26.91 -0.97 10.20
N GLY A 85 27.86 -0.46 9.42
CA GLY A 85 28.97 -1.21 8.83
C GLY A 85 28.57 -2.20 7.72
N HIS A 86 27.34 -2.12 7.24
CA HIS A 86 26.83 -2.94 6.14
C HIS A 86 25.76 -2.16 5.37
N GLU A 87 25.49 -2.59 4.14
CA GLU A 87 24.39 -2.05 3.34
C GLU A 87 23.03 -2.43 3.95
N HIS A 88 22.02 -1.61 3.67
CA HIS A 88 20.64 -1.91 4.07
C HIS A 88 20.08 -3.14 3.32
N ALA A 89 19.01 -3.72 3.84
CA ALA A 89 18.26 -4.75 3.14
C ALA A 89 17.61 -4.20 1.84
N THR A 90 17.56 -5.01 0.81
CA THR A 90 16.94 -4.64 -0.48
C THR A 90 15.44 -4.94 -0.54
N ASP A 91 14.92 -5.63 0.48
CA ASP A 91 13.51 -5.99 0.55
C ASP A 91 12.61 -4.76 0.72
N THR A 92 11.42 -4.83 0.15
CA THR A 92 10.39 -3.80 0.31
C THR A 92 9.19 -4.36 1.08
N PRO A 93 8.58 -3.61 2.02
CA PRO A 93 8.99 -2.26 2.44
C PRO A 93 10.30 -2.27 3.22
N ARG A 94 11.09 -1.23 3.06
CA ARG A 94 12.32 -1.01 3.83
C ARG A 94 11.96 -0.46 5.21
N PHE A 95 12.11 -1.26 6.24
CA PHE A 95 11.77 -0.86 7.62
C PHE A 95 12.75 0.16 8.22
N ASP A 96 13.99 0.19 7.74
CA ASP A 96 14.98 1.21 8.08
C ASP A 96 14.52 2.60 7.61
N LEU A 97 14.03 2.72 6.36
CA LEU A 97 13.47 3.96 5.84
C LEU A 97 12.17 4.34 6.54
N LEU A 98 11.32 3.37 6.88
CA LEU A 98 10.09 3.66 7.62
C LEU A 98 10.40 4.31 8.97
N GLY A 99 11.35 3.75 9.72
CA GLY A 99 11.80 4.32 10.98
C GLY A 99 12.42 5.71 10.81
N TYR A 100 13.22 5.89 9.78
CA TYR A 100 13.83 7.18 9.46
C TYR A 100 12.77 8.24 9.12
N ASP A 101 11.83 7.93 8.22
CA ASP A 101 10.76 8.83 7.80
C ASP A 101 9.87 9.22 9.00
N LEU A 102 9.47 8.25 9.83
CA LEU A 102 8.67 8.51 11.04
C LEU A 102 9.38 9.46 12.02
N MET A 103 10.66 9.26 12.26
CA MET A 103 11.42 10.12 13.17
C MET A 103 11.63 11.52 12.59
N ARG A 104 11.88 11.63 11.30
CA ARG A 104 12.03 12.91 10.62
C ARG A 104 10.73 13.72 10.63
N GLU A 105 9.60 13.05 10.36
CA GLU A 105 8.28 13.67 10.44
C GLU A 105 7.94 14.12 11.86
N LEU A 106 8.24 13.30 12.86
CA LEU A 106 8.03 13.69 14.27
C LEU A 106 8.82 14.95 14.62
N VAL A 107 10.08 15.04 14.21
CA VAL A 107 10.91 16.24 14.41
C VAL A 107 10.36 17.44 13.65
N ALA A 108 9.92 17.26 12.41
CA ALA A 108 9.32 18.31 11.60
C ALA A 108 8.03 18.84 12.24
N CYS A 109 7.19 17.93 12.73
CA CYS A 109 5.96 18.29 13.47
C CYS A 109 6.25 19.10 14.74
N LEU A 110 7.29 18.76 15.50
CA LEU A 110 7.70 19.51 16.69
C LEU A 110 8.30 20.89 16.35
N GLN A 111 8.81 21.07 15.14
CA GLN A 111 9.40 22.31 14.64
C GLN A 111 8.43 23.14 13.78
N ASP A 112 7.20 22.70 13.65
CA ASP A 112 6.18 23.28 12.76
C ASP A 112 6.69 23.43 11.30
N THR A 113 7.36 22.38 10.81
CA THR A 113 7.90 22.30 9.45
C THR A 113 7.30 21.09 8.72
N VAL A 114 7.46 21.04 7.40
CA VAL A 114 7.01 19.95 6.56
C VAL A 114 8.19 19.06 6.19
N TYR A 115 8.01 17.74 6.30
CA TYR A 115 8.97 16.76 5.85
C TYR A 115 8.33 15.85 4.79
N HIS A 116 9.06 15.59 3.72
CA HIS A 116 8.70 14.63 2.70
C HIS A 116 9.57 13.39 2.86
N GLY A 117 8.96 12.28 3.23
CA GLY A 117 9.67 11.03 3.49
C GLY A 117 10.31 10.42 2.24
N LEU A 118 11.26 9.54 2.44
CA LEU A 118 11.92 8.81 1.36
C LEU A 118 11.04 7.67 0.84
N GLN A 119 10.40 6.94 1.74
CA GLN A 119 9.51 5.82 1.43
C GLN A 119 8.06 6.10 1.80
N SER A 120 7.82 6.94 2.82
CA SER A 120 6.48 7.21 3.34
C SER A 120 6.33 8.70 3.61
N ASP A 121 5.33 9.33 3.01
CA ASP A 121 4.91 10.65 3.42
C ASP A 121 3.95 10.49 4.60
N VAL A 122 4.44 10.71 5.81
CA VAL A 122 3.65 10.63 7.02
C VAL A 122 3.11 12.03 7.33
N HIS A 123 1.85 12.13 7.68
CA HIS A 123 1.25 13.37 8.13
C HIS A 123 0.46 13.12 9.42
N PHE A 124 0.95 13.71 10.51
CA PHE A 124 0.31 13.53 11.81
C PHE A 124 -0.73 14.60 12.08
N GLU A 125 -1.96 14.15 12.32
CA GLU A 125 -3.05 14.99 12.79
C GLU A 125 -3.52 14.54 14.18
N ARG A 126 -3.94 15.51 14.97
CA ARG A 126 -4.54 15.25 16.28
C ARG A 126 -6.02 14.87 16.12
N ILE A 127 -6.42 13.71 16.63
CA ILE A 127 -7.80 13.23 16.54
C ILE A 127 -8.74 14.07 17.41
N SER A 128 -8.27 14.49 18.60
CA SER A 128 -9.04 15.29 19.55
C SER A 128 -8.10 15.99 20.53
N ASP A 129 -8.59 16.92 21.32
CA ASP A 129 -7.79 17.64 22.32
C ASP A 129 -7.12 16.71 23.35
N ALA A 130 -7.77 15.59 23.68
CA ALA A 130 -7.25 14.56 24.57
C ALA A 130 -6.66 13.36 23.83
N GLY A 131 -6.73 13.34 22.51
CA GLY A 131 -6.30 12.22 21.67
C GLY A 131 -4.83 12.28 21.27
N GLY A 132 -4.32 11.14 20.81
CA GLY A 132 -2.99 11.04 20.20
C GLY A 132 -2.95 11.60 18.78
N LEU A 133 -1.78 11.49 18.18
CA LEU A 133 -1.55 11.78 16.76
C LEU A 133 -1.84 10.52 15.94
N VAL A 134 -2.45 10.71 14.77
CA VAL A 134 -2.62 9.65 13.75
C VAL A 134 -2.00 10.09 12.44
N ASN A 135 -1.48 9.14 11.69
CA ASN A 135 -1.10 9.38 10.31
C ASN A 135 -2.36 9.41 9.45
N THR A 136 -2.61 10.55 8.81
CA THR A 136 -3.76 10.74 7.90
C THR A 136 -3.37 10.59 6.43
N ASN A 137 -2.08 10.46 6.12
CA ASN A 137 -1.65 10.26 4.75
C ASN A 137 -1.69 8.78 4.38
N ILE A 138 -2.60 8.45 3.48
CA ILE A 138 -2.76 7.11 2.90
C ILE A 138 -2.79 7.24 1.38
N GLU A 139 -1.91 6.52 0.71
CA GLU A 139 -1.88 6.46 -0.75
C GLU A 139 -2.82 5.36 -1.27
N ILE A 140 -3.56 5.66 -2.32
CA ILE A 140 -4.30 4.68 -3.10
C ILE A 140 -3.46 4.37 -4.34
N GLN A 141 -3.05 3.13 -4.46
CA GLN A 141 -2.22 2.67 -5.58
C GLN A 141 -3.03 1.72 -6.47
N ARG A 142 -2.82 1.84 -7.79
CA ARG A 142 -3.44 0.97 -8.80
C ARG A 142 -2.35 0.19 -9.54
N ILE A 143 -2.55 -1.13 -9.65
CA ILE A 143 -1.74 -2.03 -10.46
C ILE A 143 -2.63 -2.58 -11.57
N ASN A 144 -2.18 -2.47 -12.79
CA ASN A 144 -2.79 -3.12 -13.94
C ASN A 144 -1.95 -4.36 -14.31
N PRO A 145 -2.59 -5.48 -14.68
CA PRO A 145 -1.89 -6.69 -15.12
C PRO A 145 -1.08 -6.49 -16.40
#